data_515d1546540a7341a0aa3fd51328fd81
#
_entry.id   515d1546540a7341a0aa3fd51328fd81
#
_cell.length_a   1.000
_cell.length_b   1.000
_cell.length_c   1.000
_cell.angle_alpha   90.00
_cell.angle_beta   90.00
_cell.angle_gamma   90.00
#
_symmetry.space_group_name_H-M   'P 1'
#
loop_
_entity.id
_entity.type
_entity.pdbx_description
1 polymer ?
#
loop_
_entity_poly.entity_id
_entity_poly.type
_entity_poly.pdbx_seq_one_letter_code
_entity_poly.pdbx_strand_id
1 'polypeptide(L)'
;CDISNLVIDENARTVYLSDPDMSLDVGSVGKGYAVEMAAQAAEARGLKSALISVGGNLRAIGTKPDGSQWSGGVEDPWNASDVYTASSSYVSGVNMSDMALVTSGNYQRYYVVDGVRYHHLIDPDTLWPARYFDSVSVLSPDSGAADCLTTGLFCMSLEDGQKLIESLDGVEALWCTPDGEVIQSSGWADHEKK
;
A
#
# COMPACT_ATOMS: atom_id res chain seq x y z
N CYS A 1 -14.44 17.86 2.29
CA CYS A 1 -13.67 17.18 3.35
C CYS A 1 -12.48 18.06 3.71
N ASP A 2 -12.36 18.44 4.96
CA ASP A 2 -11.22 19.22 5.44
C ASP A 2 -10.62 18.51 6.66
N ILE A 3 -9.40 18.04 6.52
CA ILE A 3 -8.69 17.29 7.58
C ILE A 3 -8.47 18.12 8.85
N SER A 4 -8.49 19.45 8.76
CA SER A 4 -8.40 20.35 9.93
C SER A 4 -9.58 20.20 10.91
N ASN A 5 -10.69 19.63 10.45
CA ASN A 5 -11.85 19.30 11.29
C ASN A 5 -11.69 17.98 12.07
N LEU A 6 -10.61 17.25 11.85
CA LEU A 6 -10.27 16.05 12.61
C LEU A 6 -9.36 16.42 13.78
N VAL A 7 -9.85 16.24 15.00
CA VAL A 7 -9.08 16.45 16.24
C VAL A 7 -8.76 15.11 16.87
N ILE A 8 -7.48 14.84 17.09
CA ILE A 8 -7.00 13.62 17.76
C ILE A 8 -6.41 14.01 19.11
N ASP A 9 -6.96 13.45 20.18
CA ASP A 9 -6.38 13.54 21.54
C ASP A 9 -5.73 12.19 21.89
N GLU A 10 -4.43 12.12 21.76
CA GLU A 10 -3.64 10.91 22.05
C GLU A 10 -3.71 10.50 23.52
N ASN A 11 -3.79 11.46 24.45
CA ASN A 11 -3.86 11.19 25.88
C ASN A 11 -5.21 10.59 26.27
N ALA A 12 -6.30 11.18 25.77
CA ALA A 12 -7.64 10.69 26.00
C ALA A 12 -7.99 9.50 25.08
N ARG A 13 -7.17 9.24 24.04
CA ARG A 13 -7.43 8.24 22.98
C ARG A 13 -8.79 8.44 22.32
N THR A 14 -9.08 9.68 21.96
CA THR A 14 -10.34 10.06 21.34
C THR A 14 -10.10 10.73 20.00
N VAL A 15 -11.07 10.58 19.11
CA VAL A 15 -11.16 11.26 17.83
C VAL A 15 -12.46 12.07 17.82
N TYR A 16 -12.38 13.32 17.41
CA TYR A 16 -13.53 14.20 17.29
C TYR A 16 -13.54 14.87 15.91
N LEU A 17 -14.70 14.82 15.25
CA LEU A 17 -14.96 15.55 14.02
C LEU A 17 -15.72 16.82 14.39
N SER A 18 -15.12 17.98 14.16
CA SER A 18 -15.73 19.28 14.51
C SER A 18 -16.85 19.68 13.54
N ASP A 19 -16.85 19.14 12.34
CA ASP A 19 -17.91 19.31 11.35
C ASP A 19 -18.90 18.13 11.45
N PRO A 20 -20.19 18.37 11.83
CA PRO A 20 -21.18 17.33 11.99
C PRO A 20 -21.59 16.63 10.68
N ASP A 21 -21.33 17.26 9.53
CA ASP A 21 -21.63 16.71 8.21
C ASP A 21 -20.46 15.88 7.64
N MET A 22 -19.33 15.85 8.36
CA MET A 22 -18.15 15.07 7.96
C MET A 22 -18.21 13.66 8.55
N SER A 23 -17.71 12.67 7.78
CA SER A 23 -17.48 11.32 8.25
C SER A 23 -16.04 10.90 8.01
N LEU A 24 -15.51 10.05 8.87
CA LEU A 24 -14.15 9.52 8.77
C LEU A 24 -14.18 8.11 8.19
N ASP A 25 -13.45 7.91 7.10
CA ASP A 25 -13.14 6.59 6.55
C ASP A 25 -11.66 6.27 6.82
N VAL A 26 -11.39 5.13 7.44
CA VAL A 26 -10.02 4.66 7.76
C VAL A 26 -9.54 3.58 6.78
N GLY A 27 -10.14 3.46 5.62
CA GLY A 27 -9.85 2.44 4.61
C GLY A 27 -8.41 2.46 4.09
N SER A 28 -7.77 3.63 4.11
CA SER A 28 -6.38 3.81 3.68
C SER A 28 -5.32 3.29 4.66
N VAL A 29 -5.71 2.97 5.90
CA VAL A 29 -4.78 2.51 6.95
C VAL A 29 -5.26 1.26 7.66
N GLY A 30 -6.56 0.99 7.62
CA GLY A 30 -7.21 -0.02 8.46
C GLY A 30 -6.74 -1.44 8.18
N LYS A 31 -6.52 -1.80 6.92
CA LYS A 31 -6.06 -3.14 6.53
C LYS A 31 -4.62 -3.38 7.00
N GLY A 32 -3.73 -2.44 6.65
CA GLY A 32 -2.31 -2.53 7.00
C GLY A 32 -2.10 -2.57 8.51
N TYR A 33 -2.79 -1.70 9.24
CA TYR A 33 -2.76 -1.69 10.70
C TYR A 33 -3.23 -3.01 11.31
N ALA A 34 -4.34 -3.56 10.83
CA ALA A 34 -4.86 -4.83 11.34
C ALA A 34 -3.88 -6.00 11.06
N VAL A 35 -3.27 -6.01 9.87
CA VAL A 35 -2.27 -7.02 9.49
C VAL A 35 -1.03 -6.90 10.37
N GLU A 36 -0.53 -5.68 10.61
CA GLU A 36 0.63 -5.44 11.48
C GLU A 36 0.36 -5.88 12.92
N MET A 37 -0.78 -5.49 13.49
CA MET A 37 -1.16 -5.91 14.84
C MET A 37 -1.29 -7.43 14.97
N ALA A 38 -1.82 -8.10 13.94
CA ALA A 38 -1.90 -9.56 13.91
C ALA A 38 -0.52 -10.22 13.83
N ALA A 39 0.38 -9.66 13.00
CA ALA A 39 1.76 -10.13 12.88
C ALA A 39 2.51 -10.01 14.21
N GLN A 40 2.50 -8.82 14.81
CA GLN A 40 3.17 -8.57 16.10
C GLN A 40 2.61 -9.46 17.22
N ALA A 41 1.29 -9.66 17.28
CA ALA A 41 0.67 -10.55 18.25
C ALA A 41 1.07 -12.02 18.05
N ALA A 42 1.26 -12.45 16.80
CA ALA A 42 1.73 -13.80 16.47
C ALA A 42 3.21 -13.99 16.84
N GLU A 43 4.06 -13.01 16.51
CA GLU A 43 5.49 -12.98 16.89
C GLU A 43 5.68 -13.03 18.41
N ALA A 44 4.90 -12.22 19.15
CA ALA A 44 4.90 -12.22 20.62
C ALA A 44 4.53 -13.58 21.22
N ARG A 45 3.76 -14.42 20.49
CA ARG A 45 3.41 -15.79 20.86
C ARG A 45 4.41 -16.83 20.37
N GLY A 46 5.52 -16.39 19.75
CA GLY A 46 6.60 -17.27 19.31
C GLY A 46 6.53 -17.74 17.86
N LEU A 47 5.62 -17.19 17.03
CA LEU A 47 5.62 -17.46 15.59
C LEU A 47 6.84 -16.78 14.95
N LYS A 48 7.65 -17.55 14.22
CA LYS A 48 8.90 -17.07 13.63
C LYS A 48 8.94 -17.15 12.10
N SER A 49 7.91 -17.70 11.50
CA SER A 49 7.87 -17.90 10.04
C SER A 49 6.42 -17.91 9.57
N ALA A 50 6.00 -16.89 8.87
CA ALA A 50 4.68 -16.78 8.25
C ALA A 50 4.66 -15.74 7.13
N LEU A 51 3.71 -15.89 6.22
CA LEU A 51 3.30 -14.85 5.28
C LEU A 51 1.81 -14.61 5.47
N ILE A 52 1.46 -13.41 5.90
CA ILE A 52 0.08 -12.97 6.06
C ILE A 52 -0.31 -12.22 4.78
N SER A 53 -1.46 -12.58 4.19
CA SER A 53 -1.99 -11.92 2.98
C SER A 53 -3.44 -11.54 3.20
N VAL A 54 -3.74 -10.25 3.13
CA VAL A 54 -5.09 -9.70 3.32
C VAL A 54 -5.34 -8.59 2.31
N GLY A 55 -6.18 -8.85 1.29
CA GLY A 55 -6.67 -7.84 0.36
C GLY A 55 -5.58 -6.97 -0.29
N GLY A 56 -4.49 -7.57 -0.74
CA GLY A 56 -3.36 -6.87 -1.36
C GLY A 56 -2.25 -6.45 -0.40
N ASN A 57 -2.45 -6.59 0.92
CA ASN A 57 -1.38 -6.38 1.90
C ASN A 57 -0.69 -7.71 2.21
N LEU A 58 0.60 -7.78 1.99
CA LEU A 58 1.46 -8.90 2.39
C LEU A 58 2.33 -8.47 3.56
N ARG A 59 2.45 -9.33 4.61
CA ARG A 59 3.38 -9.13 5.74
C ARG A 59 4.12 -10.43 6.02
N ALA A 60 5.42 -10.42 5.81
CA ALA A 60 6.30 -11.54 6.08
C ALA A 60 6.81 -11.47 7.52
N ILE A 61 6.72 -12.58 8.25
CA ILE A 61 7.37 -12.80 9.55
C ILE A 61 8.55 -13.73 9.30
N GLY A 62 9.75 -13.27 9.62
CA GLY A 62 11.00 -13.99 9.43
C GLY A 62 11.18 -14.55 8.01
N THR A 63 11.87 -15.66 7.92
CA THR A 63 12.12 -16.42 6.69
C THR A 63 11.26 -17.68 6.63
N LYS A 64 11.21 -18.34 5.46
CA LYS A 64 10.61 -19.67 5.34
C LYS A 64 11.37 -20.71 6.18
N PRO A 65 10.77 -21.86 6.48
CA PRO A 65 11.43 -22.92 7.26
C PRO A 65 12.74 -23.44 6.67
N ASP A 66 12.95 -23.30 5.37
CA ASP A 66 14.20 -23.69 4.68
C ASP A 66 15.26 -22.57 4.71
N GLY A 67 15.00 -21.46 5.38
CA GLY A 67 15.89 -20.31 5.49
C GLY A 67 15.80 -19.32 4.32
N SER A 68 15.04 -19.60 3.26
CA SER A 68 14.84 -18.67 2.16
C SER A 68 13.87 -17.56 2.54
N GLN A 69 13.99 -16.40 1.88
CA GLN A 69 13.07 -15.28 2.05
C GLN A 69 11.68 -15.61 1.47
N TRP A 70 10.67 -14.95 2.00
CA TRP A 70 9.34 -14.92 1.41
C TRP A 70 9.38 -14.12 0.09
N SER A 71 8.46 -14.38 -0.81
CA SER A 71 8.35 -13.62 -2.07
C SER A 71 6.98 -12.99 -2.18
N GLY A 72 6.94 -11.72 -2.55
CA GLY A 72 5.75 -10.98 -2.94
C GLY A 72 5.82 -10.58 -4.41
N GLY A 73 4.68 -10.43 -5.07
CA GLY A 73 4.59 -9.92 -6.44
C GLY A 73 3.82 -8.61 -6.48
N VAL A 74 4.32 -7.65 -7.27
CA VAL A 74 3.57 -6.45 -7.65
C VAL A 74 2.81 -6.77 -8.92
N GLU A 75 1.48 -6.81 -8.83
CA GLU A 75 0.62 -7.13 -9.96
C GLU A 75 0.75 -6.10 -11.07
N ASP A 76 0.67 -6.57 -12.32
CA ASP A 76 0.64 -5.73 -13.50
C ASP A 76 -0.74 -5.04 -13.59
N PRO A 77 -0.85 -3.71 -13.35
CA PRO A 77 -2.14 -3.02 -13.32
C PRO A 77 -2.81 -2.92 -14.68
N TRP A 78 -2.05 -3.05 -15.76
CA TRP A 78 -2.56 -2.92 -17.13
C TRP A 78 -3.16 -4.23 -17.65
N ASN A 79 -2.75 -5.38 -17.06
CA ASN A 79 -3.24 -6.72 -17.38
C ASN A 79 -3.91 -7.41 -16.17
N ALA A 80 -4.28 -6.62 -15.15
CA ALA A 80 -4.98 -7.14 -13.98
C ALA A 80 -6.34 -7.73 -14.36
N SER A 81 -6.64 -8.91 -13.81
CA SER A 81 -7.93 -9.57 -13.98
C SER A 81 -8.63 -9.70 -12.63
N ASP A 82 -9.97 -9.71 -12.65
CA ASP A 82 -10.79 -9.88 -11.43
C ASP A 82 -10.58 -11.23 -10.72
N VAL A 83 -9.87 -12.16 -11.36
CA VAL A 83 -9.59 -13.50 -10.84
C VAL A 83 -8.09 -13.74 -10.85
N TYR A 84 -7.50 -13.89 -9.68
CA TYR A 84 -6.11 -14.34 -9.55
C TYR A 84 -5.98 -15.76 -10.13
N THR A 85 -5.22 -15.87 -11.20
CA THR A 85 -4.92 -17.14 -11.85
C THR A 85 -3.41 -17.37 -11.86
N ALA A 86 -2.99 -18.60 -12.19
CA ALA A 86 -1.57 -18.92 -12.37
C ALA A 86 -0.91 -18.14 -13.54
N SER A 87 -1.72 -17.44 -14.35
CA SER A 87 -1.29 -16.59 -15.47
C SER A 87 -1.32 -15.10 -15.15
N SER A 88 -1.55 -14.68 -13.89
CA SER A 88 -1.44 -13.28 -13.50
C SER A 88 -0.04 -12.77 -13.80
N SER A 89 0.06 -11.62 -14.48
CA SER A 89 1.34 -10.97 -14.76
C SER A 89 1.76 -10.08 -13.60
N TYR A 90 3.07 -9.98 -13.41
CA TYR A 90 3.67 -9.14 -12.37
C TYR A 90 4.70 -8.22 -13.02
N VAL A 91 4.74 -6.96 -12.61
CA VAL A 91 5.74 -5.98 -13.06
C VAL A 91 7.03 -6.08 -12.25
N SER A 92 6.96 -6.57 -11.01
CA SER A 92 8.11 -6.82 -10.15
C SER A 92 7.81 -7.95 -9.17
N GLY A 93 8.83 -8.73 -8.83
CA GLY A 93 8.83 -9.68 -7.73
C GLY A 93 9.85 -9.24 -6.67
N VAL A 94 9.49 -9.32 -5.38
CA VAL A 94 10.38 -8.93 -4.30
C VAL A 94 10.59 -10.05 -3.29
N ASN A 95 11.77 -10.09 -2.70
CA ASN A 95 12.11 -10.96 -1.57
C ASN A 95 11.90 -10.18 -0.27
N MET A 96 11.30 -10.83 0.73
CA MET A 96 10.89 -10.20 1.99
C MET A 96 11.25 -11.08 3.19
N SER A 97 11.76 -10.44 4.24
CA SER A 97 11.89 -11.01 5.58
C SER A 97 11.63 -9.90 6.59
N ASP A 98 10.68 -10.09 7.49
CA ASP A 98 10.22 -9.08 8.45
C ASP A 98 9.80 -7.75 7.79
N MET A 99 9.17 -7.86 6.62
CA MET A 99 8.72 -6.72 5.81
C MET A 99 7.29 -6.93 5.31
N ALA A 100 6.66 -5.83 4.97
CA ALA A 100 5.38 -5.78 4.29
C ALA A 100 5.53 -5.25 2.86
N LEU A 101 4.75 -5.81 1.93
CA LEU A 101 4.50 -5.29 0.60
C LEU A 101 3.01 -4.95 0.50
N VAL A 102 2.71 -3.69 0.26
CA VAL A 102 1.33 -3.18 0.15
C VAL A 102 1.17 -2.46 -1.17
N THR A 103 0.02 -2.64 -1.82
CA THR A 103 -0.28 -2.00 -3.10
C THR A 103 -1.65 -1.32 -3.05
N SER A 104 -1.69 -0.06 -3.48
CA SER A 104 -2.90 0.67 -3.84
C SER A 104 -2.99 0.81 -5.36
N GLY A 105 -4.16 0.55 -5.94
CA GLY A 105 -4.35 0.60 -7.39
C GLY A 105 -5.76 0.98 -7.79
N ASN A 106 -5.89 1.50 -9.02
CA ASN A 106 -7.16 1.99 -9.58
C ASN A 106 -7.99 0.88 -10.24
N TYR A 107 -7.48 -0.36 -10.31
CA TYR A 107 -8.02 -1.46 -11.12
C TYR A 107 -8.87 -2.48 -10.34
N GLN A 108 -8.85 -2.46 -9.00
CA GLN A 108 -9.60 -3.43 -8.19
C GLN A 108 -10.97 -2.92 -7.71
N ARG A 109 -11.10 -1.63 -7.38
CA ARG A 109 -12.31 -1.01 -6.85
C ARG A 109 -12.67 0.23 -7.66
N TYR A 110 -13.47 0.08 -8.68
CA TYR A 110 -13.90 1.17 -9.54
C TYR A 110 -15.28 0.89 -10.13
N TYR A 111 -15.89 1.91 -10.67
CA TYR A 111 -17.01 1.81 -11.60
C TYR A 111 -16.72 2.63 -12.87
N VAL A 112 -17.46 2.37 -13.93
CA VAL A 112 -17.26 3.04 -15.22
C VAL A 112 -18.52 3.81 -15.59
N VAL A 113 -18.38 5.10 -15.92
CA VAL A 113 -19.44 5.95 -16.46
C VAL A 113 -18.92 6.58 -17.73
N ASP A 114 -19.65 6.43 -18.83
CA ASP A 114 -19.30 6.97 -20.15
C ASP A 114 -17.85 6.66 -20.59
N GLY A 115 -17.39 5.44 -20.27
CA GLY A 115 -16.02 4.98 -20.60
C GLY A 115 -14.93 5.51 -19.66
N VAL A 116 -15.26 6.32 -18.66
CA VAL A 116 -14.33 6.84 -17.66
C VAL A 116 -14.38 5.98 -16.41
N ARG A 117 -13.20 5.56 -15.92
CA ARG A 117 -13.04 4.81 -14.67
C ARG A 117 -13.04 5.77 -13.48
N TYR A 118 -13.84 5.46 -12.45
CA TYR A 118 -13.90 6.16 -11.18
C TYR A 118 -13.58 5.18 -10.07
N HIS A 119 -12.39 5.29 -9.51
CA HIS A 119 -11.89 4.44 -8.43
C HIS A 119 -11.97 5.16 -7.08
N HIS A 120 -11.67 4.44 -6.00
CA HIS A 120 -11.86 4.87 -4.62
C HIS A 120 -10.74 5.74 -4.03
N LEU A 121 -9.61 5.91 -4.74
CA LEU A 121 -8.48 6.73 -4.29
C LEU A 121 -8.74 8.17 -4.71
N ILE A 122 -9.20 8.97 -3.75
CA ILE A 122 -9.62 10.36 -4.00
C ILE A 122 -8.47 11.31 -3.65
N ASP A 123 -8.10 12.12 -4.62
CA ASP A 123 -7.15 13.21 -4.45
C ASP A 123 -7.79 14.30 -3.58
N PRO A 124 -7.16 14.66 -2.44
CA PRO A 124 -7.73 15.62 -1.50
C PRO A 124 -7.83 17.05 -2.05
N ASP A 125 -7.03 17.41 -3.04
CA ASP A 125 -7.01 18.75 -3.62
C ASP A 125 -8.10 18.93 -4.67
N THR A 126 -8.29 17.93 -5.53
CA THR A 126 -9.28 17.98 -6.61
C THR A 126 -10.64 17.41 -6.21
N LEU A 127 -10.71 16.59 -5.15
CA LEU A 127 -11.88 15.83 -4.69
C LEU A 127 -12.43 14.86 -5.76
N TRP A 128 -11.56 14.46 -6.68
CA TRP A 128 -11.83 13.46 -7.72
C TRP A 128 -10.86 12.28 -7.60
N PRO A 129 -11.15 11.13 -8.23
CA PRO A 129 -10.18 10.04 -8.32
C PRO A 129 -8.84 10.52 -8.86
N ALA A 130 -7.77 10.28 -8.14
CA ALA A 130 -6.42 10.64 -8.53
C ALA A 130 -6.01 9.97 -9.85
N ARG A 131 -5.17 10.61 -10.65
CA ARG A 131 -4.84 10.14 -12.00
C ARG A 131 -3.34 10.10 -12.28
N TYR A 132 -2.52 10.18 -11.24
CA TYR A 132 -1.05 10.17 -11.38
C TYR A 132 -0.52 8.79 -11.73
N PHE A 133 -1.14 7.72 -11.18
CA PHE A 133 -0.66 6.34 -11.29
C PHE A 133 -1.80 5.36 -11.51
N ASP A 134 -1.47 4.17 -12.05
CA ASP A 134 -2.36 3.01 -12.07
C ASP A 134 -2.20 2.15 -10.81
N SER A 135 -0.96 2.04 -10.30
CA SER A 135 -0.70 1.45 -8.98
C SER A 135 0.53 2.08 -8.32
N VAL A 136 0.55 1.99 -6.99
CA VAL A 136 1.71 2.31 -6.16
C VAL A 136 1.88 1.19 -5.14
N SER A 137 3.10 0.65 -5.07
CA SER A 137 3.48 -0.39 -4.12
C SER A 137 4.54 0.13 -3.18
N VAL A 138 4.45 -0.24 -1.90
CA VAL A 138 5.42 0.14 -0.86
C VAL A 138 5.92 -1.11 -0.15
N LEU A 139 7.24 -1.21 -0.01
CA LEU A 139 7.95 -2.10 0.90
C LEU A 139 8.28 -1.35 2.18
N SER A 140 7.95 -1.90 3.33
CA SER A 140 8.22 -1.29 4.64
C SER A 140 8.29 -2.37 5.72
N PRO A 141 9.03 -2.16 6.81
CA PRO A 141 8.98 -3.03 7.99
C PRO A 141 7.60 -3.06 8.66
N ASP A 142 6.77 -2.04 8.48
CA ASP A 142 5.44 -1.89 9.09
C ASP A 142 4.34 -1.86 8.02
N SER A 143 3.41 -2.81 8.09
CA SER A 143 2.30 -2.94 7.13
C SER A 143 1.28 -1.79 7.25
N GLY A 144 1.10 -1.21 8.43
CA GLY A 144 0.22 -0.06 8.64
C GLY A 144 0.77 1.20 7.99
N ALA A 145 2.08 1.46 8.20
CA ALA A 145 2.78 2.55 7.54
C ALA A 145 2.76 2.39 6.00
N ALA A 146 3.02 1.17 5.50
CA ALA A 146 2.97 0.88 4.07
C ALA A 146 1.60 1.16 3.46
N ASP A 147 0.50 0.73 4.10
CA ASP A 147 -0.88 0.95 3.62
C ASP A 147 -1.20 2.45 3.54
N CYS A 148 -0.82 3.22 4.56
CA CYS A 148 -0.95 4.67 4.58
C CYS A 148 -0.15 5.33 3.45
N LEU A 149 1.13 4.96 3.31
CA LEU A 149 2.03 5.52 2.31
C LEU A 149 1.55 5.24 0.88
N THR A 150 1.08 4.02 0.57
CA THR A 150 0.59 3.71 -0.79
C THR A 150 -0.52 4.66 -1.22
N THR A 151 -1.46 4.96 -0.34
CA THR A 151 -2.58 5.88 -0.64
C THR A 151 -2.10 7.33 -0.75
N GLY A 152 -1.22 7.77 0.15
CA GLY A 152 -0.64 9.11 0.08
C GLY A 152 0.16 9.33 -1.20
N LEU A 153 1.09 8.41 -1.52
CA LEU A 153 1.89 8.45 -2.74
C LEU A 153 1.05 8.42 -4.02
N PHE A 154 -0.07 7.69 -4.00
CA PHE A 154 -0.98 7.62 -5.14
C PHE A 154 -1.65 8.97 -5.44
N CYS A 155 -1.80 9.84 -4.44
CA CYS A 155 -2.46 11.14 -4.53
C CYS A 155 -1.48 12.33 -4.63
N MET A 156 -0.17 12.10 -4.82
CA MET A 156 0.82 13.17 -4.96
C MET A 156 1.63 13.05 -6.24
N SER A 157 2.40 14.09 -6.59
CA SER A 157 3.30 14.05 -7.74
C SER A 157 4.39 12.98 -7.55
N LEU A 158 4.91 12.41 -8.65
CA LEU A 158 6.03 11.47 -8.59
C LEU A 158 7.25 12.08 -7.88
N GLU A 159 7.57 13.34 -8.19
CA GLU A 159 8.73 14.03 -7.60
C GLU A 159 8.63 14.15 -6.09
N ASP A 160 7.45 14.52 -5.56
CA ASP A 160 7.23 14.64 -4.12
C ASP A 160 7.16 13.25 -3.45
N GLY A 161 6.56 12.27 -4.12
CA GLY A 161 6.54 10.88 -3.68
C GLY A 161 7.94 10.28 -3.56
N GLN A 162 8.79 10.48 -4.56
CA GLN A 162 10.18 10.04 -4.51
C GLN A 162 10.96 10.72 -3.38
N LYS A 163 10.84 12.05 -3.25
CA LYS A 163 11.48 12.77 -2.13
C LYS A 163 11.04 12.25 -0.77
N LEU A 164 9.76 11.96 -0.61
CA LEU A 164 9.25 11.39 0.64
C LEU A 164 9.88 10.03 0.92
N ILE A 165 9.82 9.11 -0.04
CA ILE A 165 10.36 7.74 0.15
C ILE A 165 11.85 7.76 0.41
N GLU A 166 12.64 8.53 -0.35
CA GLU A 166 14.09 8.64 -0.15
C GLU A 166 14.46 9.29 1.21
N SER A 167 13.52 9.92 1.90
CA SER A 167 13.70 10.46 3.25
C SER A 167 13.41 9.45 4.37
N LEU A 168 12.85 8.27 4.05
CA LEU A 168 12.42 7.27 5.01
C LEU A 168 13.38 6.07 5.03
N ASP A 169 13.91 5.73 6.20
CA ASP A 169 14.83 4.60 6.34
C ASP A 169 14.09 3.25 6.18
N GLY A 170 14.59 2.41 5.28
CA GLY A 170 14.10 1.04 5.07
C GLY A 170 12.71 0.96 4.41
N VAL A 171 12.29 2.04 3.75
CA VAL A 171 11.04 2.09 2.98
C VAL A 171 11.35 2.30 1.51
N GLU A 172 10.79 1.45 0.67
CA GLU A 172 10.96 1.53 -0.78
C GLU A 172 9.61 1.56 -1.49
N ALA A 173 9.56 2.15 -2.67
CA ALA A 173 8.34 2.23 -3.45
C ALA A 173 8.53 1.97 -4.94
N LEU A 174 7.44 1.49 -5.56
CA LEU A 174 7.33 1.27 -6.99
C LEU A 174 6.03 1.90 -7.48
N TRP A 175 6.12 2.68 -8.55
CA TRP A 175 4.99 3.36 -9.21
C TRP A 175 4.78 2.78 -10.61
N CYS A 176 3.54 2.49 -10.95
CA CYS A 176 3.12 2.17 -12.32
C CYS A 176 2.33 3.35 -12.87
N THR A 177 2.82 3.95 -13.95
CA THR A 177 2.19 5.13 -14.56
C THR A 177 1.10 4.73 -15.56
N PRO A 178 0.16 5.63 -15.90
CA PRO A 178 -0.84 5.37 -16.94
C PRO A 178 -0.25 5.15 -18.34
N ASP A 179 0.98 5.63 -18.57
CA ASP A 179 1.69 5.48 -19.86
C ASP A 179 2.45 4.14 -19.96
N GLY A 180 2.35 3.28 -18.95
CA GLY A 180 2.96 1.95 -18.96
C GLY A 180 4.40 1.90 -18.44
N GLU A 181 4.87 2.93 -17.76
CA GLU A 181 6.19 2.94 -17.15
C GLU A 181 6.17 2.40 -15.73
N VAL A 182 7.24 1.69 -15.35
CA VAL A 182 7.51 1.25 -13.97
C VAL A 182 8.68 2.06 -13.44
N ILE A 183 8.44 2.81 -12.37
CA ILE A 183 9.43 3.66 -11.71
C ILE A 183 9.66 3.13 -10.30
N GLN A 184 10.92 3.09 -9.87
CA GLN A 184 11.32 2.53 -8.59
C GLN A 184 12.10 3.58 -7.77
N SER A 185 12.01 3.49 -6.43
CA SER A 185 12.92 4.18 -5.52
C SER A 185 14.33 3.57 -5.59
N SER A 186 15.31 4.27 -5.05
CA SER A 186 16.73 3.93 -5.21
C SER A 186 17.12 2.56 -4.66
N GLY A 187 16.48 2.10 -3.58
CA GLY A 187 16.77 0.82 -2.93
C GLY A 187 15.86 -0.33 -3.34
N TRP A 188 14.83 -0.11 -4.16
CA TRP A 188 13.90 -1.17 -4.55
C TRP A 188 14.58 -2.38 -5.18
N ALA A 189 15.57 -2.14 -6.03
CA ALA A 189 16.30 -3.18 -6.75
C ALA A 189 17.05 -4.16 -5.82
N ASP A 190 17.39 -3.76 -4.60
CA ASP A 190 18.06 -4.62 -3.62
C ASP A 190 17.12 -5.72 -3.08
N HIS A 191 15.82 -5.50 -3.20
CA HIS A 191 14.78 -6.45 -2.81
C HIS A 191 14.27 -7.29 -3.97
N GLU A 192 14.59 -6.96 -5.22
CA GLU A 192 14.06 -7.68 -6.38
C GLU A 192 14.47 -9.16 -6.38
N LYS A 193 13.49 -9.99 -6.72
CA LYS A 193 13.70 -11.41 -6.94
C LYS A 193 14.39 -11.61 -8.28
N LYS A 194 15.61 -12.09 -8.22
CA LYS A 194 16.40 -12.48 -9.40
C LYS A 194 15.93 -13.81 -9.99
#